data_9d18181612a2d619972434f5fcea4243
#
_entry.id   9d18181612a2d619972434f5fcea4243
#
_cell.length_a   1.000
_cell.length_b   1.000
_cell.length_c   1.000
_cell.angle_alpha   90.00
_cell.angle_beta   90.00
_cell.angle_gamma   90.00
#
_symmetry.space_group_name_H-M   'P 1'
#
loop_
_entity.id
_entity.type
_entity.pdbx_description
1 polymer ?
#
loop_
_entity_poly.entity_id
_entity_poly.type
_entity_poly.pdbx_seq_one_letter_code
_entity_poly.pdbx_strand_id
1 'polypeptide(L)'
;MRDFSQHADGVTATIGEAEVRARYLVACDGGRSTVRRALGLSLRGETPDVQLMAVGDVEVDGLSRDAWHQWFTDDGAIMLCPLPGTTAFQVQASHELDQDGSPLEPTLERFQQTFDRIAGIPGARLRSLAWRSSYRVQVRMVDQLQVGKVFLAGDAAHVHPIAGGLGMNSGIQDAYNLGWKLGLVLAGHATSGLLTSYEEERLPIASWLLDITSERLNAVLDAIKNAGGGVDAAATPELTQLMLGYPWSRLSGHTANRPTGPRPGERAPDAPLIDAATGSPIRLFDLFRGPHFTLLGLGERCAAVFANAVFANAVFGDVETDVVKPYLVGARGLLDDGGHAARAYGTDALILVRPDGYIGLIADPTETGTVAEYLRSL
;
A
#
# COMPACT_ATOMS: atom_id res chain seq x y z
N MET A 1 7.21 16.74 -17.06
CA MET A 1 6.05 16.85 -17.97
C MET A 1 5.59 18.30 -17.95
N ARG A 2 5.29 18.91 -19.11
CA ARG A 2 4.80 20.29 -19.19
C ARG A 2 3.28 20.35 -19.32
N ASP A 3 2.70 19.47 -20.12
CA ASP A 3 1.28 19.42 -20.39
C ASP A 3 0.87 18.04 -20.90
N PHE A 4 -0.43 17.74 -20.91
CA PHE A 4 -1.01 16.56 -21.54
C PHE A 4 -2.43 16.83 -22.03
N SER A 5 -2.87 16.03 -22.99
CA SER A 5 -4.25 16.02 -23.51
C SER A 5 -4.80 14.60 -23.53
N GLN A 6 -6.09 14.45 -23.26
CA GLN A 6 -6.80 13.18 -23.33
C GLN A 6 -7.59 13.07 -24.62
N HIS A 7 -7.58 11.89 -25.24
CA HIS A 7 -8.30 11.55 -26.45
C HIS A 7 -9.15 10.29 -26.23
N ALA A 8 -10.00 9.96 -27.19
CA ALA A 8 -10.85 8.78 -27.10
C ALA A 8 -10.04 7.48 -26.92
N ASP A 9 -8.86 7.40 -27.53
CA ASP A 9 -7.98 6.22 -27.57
C ASP A 9 -6.77 6.28 -26.62
N GLY A 10 -6.51 7.44 -25.97
CA GLY A 10 -5.35 7.56 -25.09
C GLY A 10 -5.09 8.95 -24.55
N VAL A 11 -3.84 9.13 -24.16
CA VAL A 11 -3.29 10.38 -23.63
C VAL A 11 -2.04 10.72 -24.40
N THR A 12 -1.87 12.00 -24.74
CA THR A 12 -0.63 12.56 -25.30
C THR A 12 -0.02 13.49 -24.27
N ALA A 13 1.23 13.24 -23.86
CA ALA A 13 1.94 14.03 -22.85
C ALA A 13 3.21 14.64 -23.43
N THR A 14 3.50 15.89 -23.07
CA THR A 14 4.74 16.59 -23.44
C THR A 14 5.76 16.49 -22.33
N ILE A 15 6.88 15.79 -22.59
CA ILE A 15 7.97 15.56 -21.63
C ILE A 15 9.25 16.20 -22.21
N GLY A 16 9.65 17.35 -21.63
CA GLY A 16 10.71 18.14 -22.25
C GLY A 16 10.27 18.69 -23.61
N GLU A 17 10.93 18.25 -24.68
CA GLU A 17 10.60 18.56 -26.07
C GLU A 17 9.92 17.38 -26.79
N ALA A 18 9.81 16.23 -26.13
CA ALA A 18 9.23 15.02 -26.72
C ALA A 18 7.72 14.91 -26.43
N GLU A 19 6.99 14.44 -27.43
CA GLU A 19 5.59 14.05 -27.33
C GLU A 19 5.52 12.52 -27.14
N VAL A 20 4.83 12.07 -26.05
CA VAL A 20 4.66 10.66 -25.71
C VAL A 20 3.17 10.33 -25.75
N ARG A 21 2.79 9.31 -26.51
CA ARG A 21 1.42 8.79 -26.59
C ARG A 21 1.30 7.49 -25.82
N ALA A 22 0.24 7.37 -25.01
CA ALA A 22 -0.05 6.20 -24.19
C ALA A 22 -1.56 5.97 -24.09
N ARG A 23 -1.99 4.75 -23.78
CA ARG A 23 -3.41 4.47 -23.54
C ARG A 23 -3.88 5.09 -22.22
N TYR A 24 -3.01 5.13 -21.22
CA TYR A 24 -3.28 5.68 -19.88
C TYR A 24 -2.08 6.46 -19.36
N LEU A 25 -2.32 7.39 -18.44
CA LEU A 25 -1.32 8.14 -17.69
C LEU A 25 -1.52 7.90 -16.20
N VAL A 26 -0.47 7.49 -15.49
CA VAL A 26 -0.48 7.36 -14.03
C VAL A 26 0.45 8.41 -13.43
N ALA A 27 -0.11 9.31 -12.65
CA ALA A 27 0.64 10.36 -11.96
C ALA A 27 1.10 9.87 -10.59
N CYS A 28 2.42 9.71 -10.46
CA CYS A 28 3.13 9.45 -9.21
C CYS A 28 4.15 10.58 -8.94
N ASP A 29 3.80 11.83 -9.32
CA ASP A 29 4.70 12.99 -9.34
C ASP A 29 4.67 13.80 -8.03
N GLY A 30 4.18 13.19 -6.94
CA GLY A 30 4.32 13.66 -5.58
C GLY A 30 3.34 14.77 -5.18
N GLY A 31 3.46 15.28 -3.94
CA GLY A 31 2.53 16.24 -3.35
C GLY A 31 2.36 17.55 -4.13
N ARG A 32 3.36 17.92 -4.95
CA ARG A 32 3.29 19.06 -5.88
C ARG A 32 2.92 18.65 -7.31
N SER A 33 2.16 17.57 -7.46
CA SER A 33 1.80 16.97 -8.75
C SER A 33 1.40 17.99 -9.80
N THR A 34 2.07 17.95 -10.94
CA THR A 34 1.75 18.75 -12.12
C THR A 34 0.52 18.18 -12.82
N VAL A 35 0.41 16.85 -12.88
CA VAL A 35 -0.73 16.15 -13.49
C VAL A 35 -2.02 16.49 -12.75
N ARG A 36 -2.03 16.37 -11.41
CA ARG A 36 -3.20 16.70 -10.60
C ARG A 36 -3.69 18.13 -10.87
N ARG A 37 -2.77 19.11 -10.89
CA ARG A 37 -3.11 20.51 -11.17
C ARG A 37 -3.64 20.73 -12.60
N ALA A 38 -3.06 20.06 -13.57
CA ALA A 38 -3.53 20.12 -14.95
C ALA A 38 -4.95 19.50 -15.14
N LEU A 39 -5.31 18.52 -14.28
CA LEU A 39 -6.68 18.00 -14.19
C LEU A 39 -7.66 18.96 -13.48
N GLY A 40 -7.19 20.07 -12.93
CA GLY A 40 -8.03 20.97 -12.13
C GLY A 40 -8.34 20.45 -10.72
N LEU A 41 -7.68 19.36 -10.30
CA LEU A 41 -7.88 18.77 -8.98
C LEU A 41 -6.99 19.46 -7.94
N SER A 42 -7.56 19.67 -6.75
CA SER A 42 -6.87 20.22 -5.59
C SER A 42 -6.83 19.21 -4.45
N LEU A 43 -5.77 19.25 -3.65
CA LEU A 43 -5.71 18.55 -2.37
C LEU A 43 -6.61 19.28 -1.37
N ARG A 44 -7.66 18.62 -0.89
CA ARG A 44 -8.58 19.10 0.13
C ARG A 44 -8.17 18.55 1.49
N GLY A 45 -8.38 19.31 2.55
CA GLY A 45 -8.05 18.96 3.92
C GLY A 45 -7.30 20.07 4.62
N GLU A 46 -6.65 19.74 5.73
CA GLU A 46 -6.02 20.69 6.62
C GLU A 46 -4.50 20.64 6.53
N THR A 47 -3.88 21.77 6.83
CA THR A 47 -2.44 21.84 7.12
C THR A 47 -2.35 22.30 8.56
N PRO A 48 -1.92 21.46 9.50
CA PRO A 48 -1.68 21.88 10.87
C PRO A 48 -0.69 23.06 10.90
N ASP A 49 -0.98 24.09 11.70
CA ASP A 49 -0.21 25.34 11.73
C ASP A 49 1.25 25.16 12.21
N VAL A 50 1.62 24.00 12.74
CA VAL A 50 2.77 23.90 13.65
C VAL A 50 3.85 22.89 13.24
N GLN A 51 3.81 22.22 12.09
CA GLN A 51 4.85 21.18 11.88
C GLN A 51 5.58 21.28 10.54
N LEU A 52 6.53 22.19 10.55
CA LEU A 52 7.64 22.15 9.62
C LEU A 52 8.78 21.32 10.26
N MET A 53 9.24 20.32 9.56
CA MET A 53 10.32 19.44 10.01
C MET A 53 11.50 19.54 9.06
N ALA A 54 12.70 19.55 9.61
CA ALA A 54 13.95 19.37 8.89
C ALA A 54 14.34 17.88 8.95
N VAL A 55 14.79 17.33 7.85
CA VAL A 55 15.28 15.95 7.78
C VAL A 55 16.60 15.89 7.02
N GLY A 56 17.47 14.97 7.41
CA GLY A 56 18.75 14.76 6.73
C GLY A 56 19.38 13.42 7.08
N ASP A 57 20.37 13.01 6.29
CA ASP A 57 21.19 11.84 6.58
C ASP A 57 22.56 12.31 7.06
N VAL A 58 22.90 11.95 8.30
CA VAL A 58 24.12 12.38 9.00
C VAL A 58 24.86 11.18 9.60
N GLU A 59 26.17 11.27 9.73
CA GLU A 59 26.93 10.38 10.61
C GLU A 59 26.96 10.97 12.02
N VAL A 60 26.97 10.12 13.05
CA VAL A 60 26.95 10.57 14.44
C VAL A 60 27.99 9.80 15.24
N ASP A 61 28.90 10.55 15.89
CA ASP A 61 29.80 10.00 16.89
C ASP A 61 29.17 10.08 18.29
N GLY A 62 29.42 9.07 19.12
CA GLY A 62 29.02 9.08 20.52
C GLY A 62 27.58 8.62 20.78
N LEU A 63 26.88 8.08 19.77
CA LEU A 63 25.59 7.42 19.95
C LEU A 63 25.65 5.95 19.52
N SER A 64 24.92 5.08 20.25
CA SER A 64 24.69 3.69 19.83
C SER A 64 23.84 3.64 18.56
N ARG A 65 24.09 2.61 17.74
CA ARG A 65 23.30 2.32 16.55
C ARG A 65 22.25 1.22 16.77
N ASP A 66 22.09 0.75 18.02
CA ASP A 66 21.21 -0.36 18.35
C ASP A 66 19.74 0.06 18.55
N ALA A 67 19.50 1.37 18.62
CA ALA A 67 18.18 1.93 18.88
C ALA A 67 17.95 3.26 18.15
N TRP A 68 16.70 3.62 18.01
CA TRP A 68 16.27 4.97 17.67
C TRP A 68 16.46 5.85 18.91
N HIS A 69 16.97 7.06 18.69
CA HIS A 69 17.12 8.07 19.73
C HIS A 69 16.10 9.18 19.50
N GLN A 70 15.37 9.57 20.54
CA GLN A 70 14.31 10.56 20.45
C GLN A 70 14.34 11.47 21.67
N TRP A 71 14.30 12.76 21.45
CA TRP A 71 14.20 13.78 22.49
C TRP A 71 13.12 14.76 22.12
N PHE A 72 12.25 15.01 23.09
CA PHE A 72 11.14 15.93 22.98
C PHE A 72 11.19 16.87 24.19
N THR A 73 11.15 18.17 23.91
CA THR A 73 11.16 19.23 24.92
C THR A 73 10.19 20.32 24.49
N ASP A 74 9.96 21.31 25.36
CA ASP A 74 9.16 22.49 25.00
C ASP A 74 9.82 23.32 23.87
N ASP A 75 11.14 23.18 23.69
CA ASP A 75 11.91 23.84 22.63
C ASP A 75 11.88 23.08 21.28
N GLY A 76 11.18 21.96 21.20
CA GLY A 76 11.04 21.15 20.00
C GLY A 76 11.43 19.68 20.14
N ALA A 77 11.69 19.05 19.01
CA ALA A 77 12.03 17.64 18.94
C ALA A 77 13.25 17.40 18.05
N ILE A 78 14.02 16.37 18.38
CA ILE A 78 15.02 15.78 17.50
C ILE A 78 15.00 14.27 17.63
N MET A 79 15.08 13.58 16.50
CA MET A 79 15.12 12.12 16.42
C MET A 79 16.27 11.69 15.51
N LEU A 80 16.92 10.58 15.87
CA LEU A 80 18.01 9.97 15.11
C LEU A 80 17.72 8.48 14.94
N CYS A 81 17.49 8.08 13.69
CA CYS A 81 17.20 6.69 13.31
C CYS A 81 18.41 6.12 12.58
N PRO A 82 19.07 5.06 13.07
CA PRO A 82 20.18 4.44 12.35
C PRO A 82 19.69 3.78 11.07
N LEU A 83 20.33 4.11 9.95
CA LEU A 83 20.00 3.54 8.64
C LEU A 83 20.68 2.16 8.48
N PRO A 84 19.94 1.08 8.22
CA PRO A 84 20.50 -0.26 8.08
C PRO A 84 21.54 -0.35 6.95
N GLY A 85 22.64 -1.09 7.20
CA GLY A 85 23.70 -1.30 6.20
C GLY A 85 24.59 -0.10 5.91
N THR A 86 24.47 0.98 6.70
CA THR A 86 25.27 2.21 6.56
C THR A 86 25.88 2.63 7.89
N THR A 87 26.71 3.69 7.88
CA THR A 87 27.19 4.39 9.10
C THR A 87 26.27 5.58 9.47
N ALA A 88 25.33 5.94 8.61
CA ALA A 88 24.48 7.11 8.75
C ALA A 88 23.27 6.88 9.68
N PHE A 89 22.76 7.99 10.20
CA PHE A 89 21.47 8.13 10.85
C PHE A 89 20.61 9.07 10.01
N GLN A 90 19.32 8.80 9.90
CA GLN A 90 18.39 9.83 9.51
C GLN A 90 18.09 10.71 10.71
N VAL A 91 18.39 12.00 10.61
CA VAL A 91 18.02 13.01 11.59
C VAL A 91 16.70 13.64 11.17
N GLN A 92 15.77 13.80 12.11
CA GLN A 92 14.54 14.56 11.97
C GLN A 92 14.47 15.54 13.14
N ALA A 93 14.27 16.82 12.84
CA ALA A 93 14.26 17.87 13.86
C ALA A 93 13.15 18.89 13.60
N SER A 94 12.66 19.52 14.66
CA SER A 94 11.84 20.72 14.55
C SER A 94 12.58 21.76 13.72
N HIS A 95 11.87 22.37 12.77
CA HIS A 95 12.49 23.33 11.86
C HIS A 95 12.72 24.68 12.54
N GLU A 96 13.86 25.29 12.31
CA GLU A 96 14.12 26.66 12.71
C GLU A 96 13.53 27.62 11.68
N LEU A 97 12.91 28.70 12.17
CA LEU A 97 12.32 29.75 11.37
C LEU A 97 13.15 31.03 11.49
N ASP A 98 13.16 31.83 10.45
CA ASP A 98 13.69 33.19 10.49
C ASP A 98 12.71 34.15 11.17
N GLN A 99 13.07 35.45 11.21
CA GLN A 99 12.26 36.50 11.82
C GLN A 99 10.92 36.69 11.11
N ASP A 100 10.80 36.32 9.85
CA ASP A 100 9.60 36.42 9.03
C ASP A 100 8.76 35.13 9.07
N GLY A 101 9.16 34.14 9.88
CA GLY A 101 8.48 32.83 9.98
C GLY A 101 8.77 31.88 8.81
N SER A 102 9.75 32.20 7.97
CA SER A 102 10.18 31.32 6.87
C SER A 102 11.15 30.26 7.35
N PRO A 103 11.10 29.05 6.78
CA PRO A 103 12.00 27.97 7.18
C PRO A 103 13.44 28.27 6.76
N LEU A 104 14.36 28.18 7.71
CA LEU A 104 15.77 28.29 7.44
C LEU A 104 16.29 27.00 6.77
N GLU A 105 17.28 27.11 5.89
CA GLU A 105 17.85 25.93 5.25
C GLU A 105 18.47 24.98 6.30
N PRO A 106 18.12 23.67 6.32
CA PRO A 106 18.69 22.73 7.26
C PRO A 106 20.17 22.44 6.89
N THR A 107 21.07 22.87 7.74
CA THR A 107 22.51 22.62 7.60
C THR A 107 23.00 21.69 8.70
N LEU A 108 24.18 21.08 8.52
CA LEU A 108 24.79 20.25 9.55
C LEU A 108 24.95 21.01 10.87
N GLU A 109 25.37 22.27 10.78
CA GLU A 109 25.54 23.14 11.94
C GLU A 109 24.22 23.36 12.69
N ARG A 110 23.11 23.61 11.98
CA ARG A 110 21.79 23.78 12.59
C ARG A 110 21.29 22.49 13.24
N PHE A 111 21.49 21.36 12.59
CA PHE A 111 21.16 20.07 13.20
C PHE A 111 22.00 19.84 14.47
N GLN A 112 23.29 20.19 14.48
CA GLN A 112 24.12 20.08 15.68
C GLN A 112 23.64 21.02 16.79
N GLN A 113 23.33 22.29 16.46
CA GLN A 113 22.81 23.25 17.44
C GLN A 113 21.50 22.77 18.06
N THR A 114 20.59 22.24 17.25
CA THR A 114 19.32 21.68 17.71
C THR A 114 19.56 20.44 18.57
N PHE A 115 20.51 19.58 18.18
CA PHE A 115 20.89 18.41 18.95
C PHE A 115 21.48 18.79 20.32
N ASP A 116 22.42 19.73 20.34
CA ASP A 116 23.05 20.21 21.59
C ASP A 116 22.02 20.84 22.55
N ARG A 117 21.03 21.59 22.01
CA ARG A 117 19.98 22.24 22.79
C ARG A 117 18.95 21.24 23.34
N ILE A 118 18.51 20.26 22.53
CA ILE A 118 17.39 19.38 22.89
C ILE A 118 17.88 18.08 23.52
N ALA A 119 18.89 17.42 22.93
CA ALA A 119 19.40 16.15 23.43
C ALA A 119 20.44 16.33 24.54
N GLY A 120 21.29 17.36 24.46
CA GLY A 120 22.24 17.74 25.47
C GLY A 120 23.25 16.63 25.82
N ILE A 121 23.64 15.74 24.88
CA ILE A 121 24.56 14.63 25.13
C ILE A 121 25.99 15.09 24.95
N PRO A 122 26.81 15.16 26.04
CA PRO A 122 28.18 15.59 25.94
C PRO A 122 28.99 14.67 25.02
N GLY A 123 29.75 15.27 24.10
CA GLY A 123 30.65 14.54 23.22
C GLY A 123 30.01 13.92 21.98
N ALA A 124 28.69 13.85 21.87
CA ALA A 124 28.05 13.42 20.64
C ALA A 124 28.17 14.50 19.55
N ARG A 125 28.55 14.08 18.35
CA ARG A 125 28.78 14.99 17.22
C ARG A 125 28.16 14.44 15.93
N LEU A 126 27.35 15.29 15.27
CA LEU A 126 26.87 15.07 13.92
C LEU A 126 27.97 15.40 12.93
N ARG A 127 28.19 14.50 11.97
CA ARG A 127 29.20 14.65 10.92
C ARG A 127 28.55 14.39 9.58
N SER A 128 29.17 14.86 8.54
CA SER A 128 28.73 14.72 7.15
C SER A 128 27.21 14.78 6.96
N LEU A 129 26.74 15.68 6.15
CA LEU A 129 25.33 15.81 5.78
C LEU A 129 25.22 15.41 4.31
N ALA A 130 24.88 14.14 4.05
CA ALA A 130 24.85 13.61 2.70
C ALA A 130 23.58 14.04 1.94
N TRP A 131 22.48 14.18 2.65
CA TRP A 131 21.20 14.61 2.09
C TRP A 131 20.41 15.42 3.10
N ARG A 132 19.59 16.37 2.63
CA ARG A 132 18.71 17.17 3.47
C ARG A 132 17.46 17.61 2.75
N SER A 133 16.40 17.80 3.50
CA SER A 133 15.13 18.33 3.03
C SER A 133 14.34 18.98 4.16
N SER A 134 13.36 19.79 3.80
CA SER A 134 12.36 20.31 4.71
C SER A 134 11.00 19.89 4.22
N TYR A 135 10.13 19.46 5.12
CA TYR A 135 8.76 19.12 4.77
C TYR A 135 7.77 19.74 5.75
N ARG A 136 6.63 20.12 5.23
CA ARG A 136 5.50 20.56 6.02
C ARG A 136 4.52 19.41 6.13
N VAL A 137 4.12 19.12 7.36
CA VAL A 137 3.06 18.14 7.61
C VAL A 137 1.77 18.61 6.95
N GLN A 138 1.15 17.77 6.15
CA GLN A 138 -0.12 18.02 5.48
C GLN A 138 -1.03 16.81 5.66
N VAL A 139 -2.33 17.07 5.81
CA VAL A 139 -3.39 16.08 5.89
C VAL A 139 -4.39 16.41 4.80
N ARG A 140 -4.13 15.95 3.58
CA ARG A 140 -4.91 16.36 2.41
C ARG A 140 -5.02 15.24 1.39
N MET A 141 -6.14 15.18 0.69
CA MET A 141 -6.35 14.27 -0.43
C MET A 141 -7.18 14.91 -1.54
N VAL A 142 -7.16 14.30 -2.69
CA VAL A 142 -8.09 14.60 -3.79
C VAL A 142 -9.45 13.94 -3.52
N ASP A 143 -10.48 14.41 -4.21
CA ASP A 143 -11.81 13.80 -4.21
C ASP A 143 -12.03 12.79 -5.35
N GLN A 144 -11.06 12.64 -6.25
CA GLN A 144 -11.07 11.70 -7.37
C GLN A 144 -9.66 11.15 -7.62
N LEU A 145 -9.54 9.85 -7.78
CA LEU A 145 -8.28 9.17 -8.16
C LEU A 145 -8.17 8.94 -9.67
N GLN A 146 -9.29 9.04 -10.38
CA GLN A 146 -9.37 8.82 -11.81
C GLN A 146 -10.13 9.95 -12.51
N VAL A 147 -9.55 10.51 -13.57
CA VAL A 147 -10.23 11.43 -14.49
C VAL A 147 -10.00 10.94 -15.91
N GLY A 148 -11.00 10.30 -16.48
CA GLY A 148 -10.90 9.68 -17.80
C GLY A 148 -9.81 8.59 -17.84
N LYS A 149 -8.75 8.83 -18.60
CA LYS A 149 -7.60 7.90 -18.77
C LYS A 149 -6.40 8.25 -17.90
N VAL A 150 -6.56 9.17 -16.97
CA VAL A 150 -5.49 9.62 -16.06
C VAL A 150 -5.81 9.20 -14.64
N PHE A 151 -4.83 8.60 -13.97
CA PHE A 151 -4.90 8.13 -12.60
C PHE A 151 -3.90 8.87 -11.72
N LEU A 152 -4.25 9.07 -10.46
CA LEU A 152 -3.37 9.62 -9.42
C LEU A 152 -3.08 8.52 -8.39
N ALA A 153 -1.82 8.41 -7.94
CA ALA A 153 -1.39 7.43 -6.94
C ALA A 153 -0.37 8.05 -5.98
N GLY A 154 -0.37 7.58 -4.72
CA GLY A 154 0.51 8.06 -3.67
C GLY A 154 0.37 9.56 -3.41
N ASP A 155 1.46 10.26 -3.13
CA ASP A 155 1.45 11.69 -2.76
C ASP A 155 0.85 12.61 -3.83
N ALA A 156 0.73 12.17 -5.09
CA ALA A 156 -0.02 12.90 -6.10
C ALA A 156 -1.52 12.98 -5.78
N ALA A 157 -2.03 11.98 -5.06
CA ALA A 157 -3.43 11.85 -4.67
C ALA A 157 -3.70 12.23 -3.21
N HIS A 158 -2.83 11.84 -2.28
CA HIS A 158 -3.02 12.03 -0.84
C HIS A 158 -1.68 12.21 -0.12
N VAL A 159 -1.64 13.13 0.82
CA VAL A 159 -0.48 13.43 1.66
C VAL A 159 -0.86 13.31 3.12
N HIS A 160 -0.02 12.64 3.89
CA HIS A 160 -0.27 12.27 5.28
C HIS A 160 0.82 12.81 6.21
N PRO A 161 0.53 12.99 7.51
CA PRO A 161 1.55 13.17 8.52
C PRO A 161 2.50 11.97 8.56
N ILE A 162 3.72 12.22 9.01
CA ILE A 162 4.71 11.14 9.20
C ILE A 162 4.33 10.19 10.35
N ALA A 163 3.42 10.63 11.23
CA ALA A 163 2.92 9.84 12.35
C ALA A 163 2.33 8.52 11.87
N GLY A 164 2.99 7.41 12.25
CA GLY A 164 2.64 6.06 11.83
C GLY A 164 3.33 5.53 10.56
N GLY A 165 4.05 6.35 9.78
CA GLY A 165 4.83 5.90 8.63
C GLY A 165 4.00 5.34 7.46
N LEU A 166 2.74 5.74 7.30
CA LEU A 166 1.78 5.09 6.41
C LEU A 166 1.78 5.61 4.97
N GLY A 167 2.31 6.82 4.71
CA GLY A 167 2.21 7.46 3.40
C GLY A 167 2.82 6.64 2.26
N MET A 168 4.10 6.25 2.40
CA MET A 168 4.78 5.42 1.41
C MET A 168 4.08 4.07 1.21
N ASN A 169 3.69 3.41 2.30
CA ASN A 169 3.02 2.12 2.25
C ASN A 169 1.68 2.20 1.51
N SER A 170 0.90 3.26 1.74
CA SER A 170 -0.35 3.51 1.01
C SER A 170 -0.10 3.74 -0.48
N GLY A 171 0.90 4.54 -0.84
CA GLY A 171 1.28 4.76 -2.24
C GLY A 171 1.71 3.49 -2.97
N ILE A 172 2.46 2.58 -2.29
CA ILE A 172 2.81 1.26 -2.82
C ILE A 172 1.53 0.43 -3.05
N GLN A 173 0.59 0.46 -2.11
CA GLN A 173 -0.69 -0.26 -2.26
C GLN A 173 -1.55 0.31 -3.39
N ASP A 174 -1.55 1.63 -3.60
CA ASP A 174 -2.22 2.25 -4.74
C ASP A 174 -1.64 1.72 -6.06
N ALA A 175 -0.32 1.75 -6.18
CA ALA A 175 0.37 1.26 -7.38
C ALA A 175 0.13 -0.23 -7.62
N TYR A 176 0.11 -1.03 -6.56
CA TYR A 176 -0.13 -2.46 -6.65
C TYR A 176 -1.59 -2.78 -7.03
N ASN A 177 -2.56 -2.06 -6.44
CA ASN A 177 -3.99 -2.20 -6.77
C ASN A 177 -4.29 -1.78 -8.23
N LEU A 178 -3.71 -0.68 -8.70
CA LEU A 178 -3.90 -0.19 -10.06
C LEU A 178 -3.13 -1.04 -11.09
N GLY A 179 -1.93 -1.49 -10.75
CA GLY A 179 -1.00 -2.12 -11.68
C GLY A 179 -1.54 -3.38 -12.34
N TRP A 180 -2.11 -4.31 -11.57
CA TRP A 180 -2.68 -5.54 -12.12
C TRP A 180 -3.93 -5.28 -12.97
N LYS A 181 -4.75 -4.29 -12.58
CA LYS A 181 -5.95 -3.89 -13.32
C LYS A 181 -5.58 -3.31 -14.68
N LEU A 182 -4.60 -2.40 -14.72
CA LEU A 182 -4.04 -1.90 -15.96
C LEU A 182 -3.45 -3.03 -16.81
N GLY A 183 -2.73 -3.96 -16.20
CA GLY A 183 -2.15 -5.11 -16.88
C GLY A 183 -3.21 -5.93 -17.64
N LEU A 184 -4.30 -6.31 -16.98
CA LEU A 184 -5.39 -7.08 -17.60
C LEU A 184 -6.10 -6.29 -18.72
N VAL A 185 -6.41 -5.01 -18.49
CA VAL A 185 -7.06 -4.17 -19.51
C VAL A 185 -6.14 -3.93 -20.71
N LEU A 186 -4.85 -3.73 -20.47
CA LEU A 186 -3.87 -3.51 -21.54
C LEU A 186 -3.62 -4.79 -22.37
N ALA A 187 -3.71 -5.95 -21.73
CA ALA A 187 -3.62 -7.26 -22.41
C ALA A 187 -4.93 -7.67 -23.12
N GLY A 188 -6.04 -6.98 -22.86
CA GLY A 188 -7.35 -7.33 -23.45
C GLY A 188 -8.11 -8.42 -22.68
N HIS A 189 -7.64 -8.78 -21.46
CA HIS A 189 -8.28 -9.79 -20.61
C HIS A 189 -9.38 -9.21 -19.71
N ALA A 190 -9.52 -7.89 -19.66
CA ALA A 190 -10.60 -7.20 -18.95
C ALA A 190 -11.04 -5.95 -19.69
N THR A 191 -12.26 -5.50 -19.42
CA THR A 191 -12.79 -4.24 -19.96
C THR A 191 -12.19 -3.04 -19.22
N SER A 192 -12.23 -1.85 -19.84
CA SER A 192 -11.81 -0.61 -19.14
C SER A 192 -12.65 -0.30 -17.89
N GLY A 193 -13.83 -0.94 -17.77
CA GLY A 193 -14.66 -0.88 -16.57
C GLY A 193 -13.96 -1.37 -15.29
N LEU A 194 -13.03 -2.31 -15.40
CA LEU A 194 -12.22 -2.78 -14.27
C LEU A 194 -11.46 -1.63 -13.59
N LEU A 195 -10.98 -0.64 -14.34
CA LEU A 195 -10.15 0.45 -13.82
C LEU A 195 -10.90 1.38 -12.85
N THR A 196 -12.24 1.49 -12.98
CA THR A 196 -13.02 2.33 -12.05
C THR A 196 -13.03 1.77 -10.63
N SER A 197 -12.78 0.45 -10.47
CA SER A 197 -12.64 -0.16 -9.15
C SER A 197 -11.39 0.30 -8.38
N TYR A 198 -10.42 0.93 -9.05
CA TYR A 198 -9.26 1.55 -8.38
C TYR A 198 -9.71 2.67 -7.44
N GLU A 199 -10.47 3.63 -7.95
CA GLU A 199 -11.00 4.72 -7.14
C GLU A 199 -11.98 4.21 -6.08
N GLU A 200 -12.89 3.29 -6.46
CA GLU A 200 -13.85 2.67 -5.55
C GLU A 200 -13.18 2.02 -4.33
N GLU A 201 -12.04 1.37 -4.53
CA GLU A 201 -11.31 0.68 -3.47
C GLU A 201 -10.37 1.61 -2.70
N ARG A 202 -9.61 2.48 -3.40
CA ARG A 202 -8.51 3.22 -2.78
C ARG A 202 -8.91 4.58 -2.20
N LEU A 203 -9.94 5.24 -2.72
CA LEU A 203 -10.37 6.53 -2.19
C LEU A 203 -10.89 6.44 -0.74
N PRO A 204 -11.72 5.43 -0.36
CA PRO A 204 -12.12 5.25 1.04
C PRO A 204 -10.96 4.91 1.97
N ILE A 205 -9.97 4.13 1.49
CA ILE A 205 -8.78 3.83 2.28
C ILE A 205 -7.92 5.08 2.52
N ALA A 206 -7.75 5.92 1.49
CA ALA A 206 -7.05 7.19 1.65
C ALA A 206 -7.74 8.10 2.67
N SER A 207 -9.07 8.20 2.64
CA SER A 207 -9.84 8.96 3.63
C SER A 207 -9.66 8.42 5.04
N TRP A 208 -9.81 7.11 5.22
CA TRP A 208 -9.59 6.45 6.52
C TRP A 208 -8.16 6.68 7.05
N LEU A 209 -7.15 6.65 6.16
CA LEU A 209 -5.77 6.92 6.54
C LEU A 209 -5.55 8.37 7.00
N LEU A 210 -6.22 9.33 6.37
CA LEU A 210 -6.16 10.72 6.82
C LEU A 210 -6.71 10.87 8.24
N ASP A 211 -7.84 10.25 8.52
CA ASP A 211 -8.48 10.31 9.84
C ASP A 211 -7.57 9.68 10.91
N ILE A 212 -7.11 8.45 10.68
CA ILE A 212 -6.28 7.74 11.65
C ILE A 212 -4.91 8.39 11.86
N THR A 213 -4.29 8.94 10.81
CA THR A 213 -2.99 9.61 10.95
C THR A 213 -3.11 10.94 11.68
N SER A 214 -4.24 11.65 11.55
CA SER A 214 -4.53 12.86 12.31
C SER A 214 -4.75 12.57 13.79
N GLU A 215 -5.52 11.53 14.12
CA GLU A 215 -5.69 11.07 15.50
C GLU A 215 -4.35 10.66 16.14
N ARG A 216 -3.51 9.92 15.40
CA ARG A 216 -2.20 9.49 15.86
C ARG A 216 -1.23 10.65 16.03
N LEU A 217 -1.26 11.63 15.16
CA LEU A 217 -0.46 12.84 15.32
C LEU A 217 -0.82 13.54 16.65
N ASN A 218 -2.10 13.70 16.93
CA ASN A 218 -2.57 14.29 18.18
C ASN A 218 -2.13 13.45 19.40
N ALA A 219 -2.25 12.11 19.33
CA ALA A 219 -1.80 11.22 20.40
C ALA A 219 -0.29 11.33 20.67
N VAL A 220 0.56 11.44 19.62
CA VAL A 220 2.00 11.66 19.76
C VAL A 220 2.27 13.03 20.38
N LEU A 221 1.60 14.08 19.94
CA LEU A 221 1.76 15.42 20.49
C LEU A 221 1.37 15.49 21.97
N ASP A 222 0.31 14.79 22.37
CA ASP A 222 -0.10 14.72 23.76
C ASP A 222 0.85 13.84 24.62
N ALA A 223 1.35 12.74 24.06
CA ALA A 223 2.36 11.92 24.74
C ALA A 223 3.69 12.66 24.96
N ILE A 224 4.09 13.52 24.00
CA ILE A 224 5.28 14.37 24.13
C ILE A 224 5.13 15.38 25.27
N LYS A 225 3.95 15.96 25.46
CA LYS A 225 3.66 16.90 26.56
C LYS A 225 3.69 16.23 27.94
N ASN A 226 3.44 14.91 28.00
CA ASN A 226 3.43 14.13 29.23
C ASN A 226 4.75 13.35 29.33
N ALA A 227 5.64 13.74 30.19
CA ALA A 227 7.00 13.24 30.33
C ALA A 227 7.10 11.70 30.20
N GLY A 228 7.89 11.22 29.23
CA GLY A 228 8.16 9.79 28.98
C GLY A 228 7.44 9.18 27.80
N GLY A 229 6.62 9.92 27.06
CA GLY A 229 6.02 9.47 25.79
C GLY A 229 6.91 9.76 24.58
N GLY A 230 6.71 8.98 23.52
CA GLY A 230 7.40 9.13 22.24
C GLY A 230 6.54 8.70 21.07
N VAL A 231 7.12 8.53 19.89
CA VAL A 231 6.39 8.07 18.70
C VAL A 231 5.77 6.67 18.87
N ASP A 232 6.23 5.88 19.83
CA ASP A 232 5.64 4.58 20.18
C ASP A 232 4.18 4.69 20.63
N ALA A 233 3.76 5.85 21.16
CA ALA A 233 2.35 6.11 21.49
C ALA A 233 1.41 6.03 20.27
N ALA A 234 1.98 6.15 19.04
CA ALA A 234 1.23 5.96 17.81
C ALA A 234 1.10 4.49 17.38
N ALA A 235 1.87 3.56 17.97
CA ALA A 235 1.90 2.17 17.55
C ALA A 235 0.59 1.44 17.90
N THR A 236 -0.19 1.09 16.89
CA THR A 236 -1.44 0.32 17.03
C THR A 236 -1.54 -0.74 15.92
N PRO A 237 -2.38 -1.78 16.11
CA PRO A 237 -2.57 -2.81 15.09
C PRO A 237 -2.98 -2.27 13.71
N GLU A 238 -3.75 -1.18 13.67
CA GLU A 238 -4.22 -0.55 12.43
C GLU A 238 -3.06 -0.03 11.57
N LEU A 239 -1.95 0.39 12.19
CA LEU A 239 -0.76 0.84 11.47
C LEU A 239 -0.07 -0.27 10.67
N THR A 240 -0.30 -1.53 11.01
CA THR A 240 0.21 -2.65 10.22
C THR A 240 -0.47 -2.73 8.85
N GLN A 241 -1.65 -2.14 8.69
CA GLN A 241 -2.50 -2.20 7.50
C GLN A 241 -2.87 -3.63 7.06
N LEU A 242 -2.63 -4.64 7.93
CA LEU A 242 -2.94 -6.04 7.63
C LEU A 242 -4.44 -6.32 7.58
N MET A 243 -5.24 -5.48 8.26
CA MET A 243 -6.71 -5.58 8.29
C MET A 243 -7.41 -4.82 7.17
N LEU A 244 -6.66 -4.16 6.28
CA LEU A 244 -7.25 -3.47 5.15
C LEU A 244 -7.90 -4.46 4.19
N GLY A 245 -9.09 -4.12 3.72
CA GLY A 245 -9.87 -4.89 2.77
C GLY A 245 -10.82 -4.01 1.98
N TYR A 246 -11.49 -4.59 1.00
CA TYR A 246 -12.42 -3.91 0.10
C TYR A 246 -13.79 -4.62 0.07
N PRO A 247 -14.47 -4.83 1.22
CA PRO A 247 -15.74 -5.58 1.25
C PRO A 247 -16.88 -4.88 0.49
N TRP A 248 -16.74 -3.58 0.24
CA TRP A 248 -17.69 -2.77 -0.54
C TRP A 248 -17.43 -2.80 -2.04
N SER A 249 -16.28 -3.33 -2.48
CA SER A 249 -15.90 -3.34 -3.88
C SER A 249 -16.81 -4.26 -4.70
N ARG A 250 -17.17 -3.84 -5.91
CA ARG A 250 -17.84 -4.71 -6.87
C ARG A 250 -17.02 -5.95 -7.26
N LEU A 251 -15.70 -5.94 -6.97
CA LEU A 251 -14.82 -7.08 -7.15
C LEU A 251 -14.83 -8.04 -5.95
N SER A 252 -15.68 -7.81 -4.94
CA SER A 252 -15.88 -8.65 -3.76
C SER A 252 -17.20 -9.40 -3.91
N GLY A 253 -17.14 -10.50 -4.66
CA GLY A 253 -18.31 -11.31 -5.00
C GLY A 253 -18.86 -12.07 -3.79
N HIS A 254 -20.16 -11.92 -3.54
CA HIS A 254 -20.87 -12.67 -2.50
C HIS A 254 -21.39 -13.97 -3.04
N THR A 255 -21.06 -15.08 -2.36
CA THR A 255 -21.76 -16.33 -2.56
C THR A 255 -22.01 -17.03 -1.24
N ALA A 256 -21.47 -18.00 -0.78
CA ALA A 256 -21.89 -18.82 0.33
C ALA A 256 -21.95 -18.07 1.67
N ASN A 257 -23.04 -18.23 2.43
CA ASN A 257 -23.13 -17.82 3.81
C ASN A 257 -22.23 -18.74 4.65
N ARG A 258 -20.99 -18.31 4.89
CA ARG A 258 -19.99 -19.07 5.67
C ARG A 258 -19.87 -18.46 7.06
N PRO A 259 -20.05 -19.27 8.13
CA PRO A 259 -19.97 -18.76 9.49
C PRO A 259 -18.53 -18.44 9.93
N THR A 260 -17.52 -19.00 9.26
CA THR A 260 -16.10 -18.89 9.63
C THR A 260 -15.22 -18.75 8.38
N GLY A 261 -14.03 -18.17 8.54
CA GLY A 261 -13.04 -17.94 7.49
C GLY A 261 -13.10 -16.52 6.92
N PRO A 262 -12.21 -16.22 5.98
CA PRO A 262 -12.13 -14.90 5.36
C PRO A 262 -13.32 -14.65 4.45
N ARG A 263 -13.57 -13.37 4.17
CA ARG A 263 -14.67 -12.91 3.31
C ARG A 263 -14.12 -12.31 2.02
N PRO A 264 -14.94 -12.25 0.95
CA PRO A 264 -14.57 -11.48 -0.24
C PRO A 264 -14.23 -10.03 0.12
N GLY A 265 -13.17 -9.52 -0.48
CA GLY A 265 -12.60 -8.21 -0.17
C GLY A 265 -11.56 -8.22 0.94
N GLU A 266 -11.42 -9.26 1.74
CA GLU A 266 -10.36 -9.39 2.74
C GLU A 266 -9.08 -9.98 2.12
N ARG A 267 -7.94 -9.77 2.79
CA ARG A 267 -6.68 -10.38 2.38
C ARG A 267 -6.77 -11.91 2.50
N ALA A 268 -6.26 -12.59 1.48
CA ALA A 268 -6.13 -14.04 1.50
C ALA A 268 -5.05 -14.45 2.53
N PRO A 269 -5.39 -15.26 3.54
CA PRO A 269 -4.42 -15.76 4.51
C PRO A 269 -3.33 -16.63 3.87
N ASP A 270 -2.13 -16.55 4.42
CA ASP A 270 -1.05 -17.46 4.05
C ASP A 270 -1.13 -18.79 4.81
N ALA A 271 -0.67 -19.86 4.19
CA ALA A 271 -0.55 -21.19 4.83
C ALA A 271 0.65 -21.96 4.26
N PRO A 272 1.42 -22.66 5.11
CA PRO A 272 2.44 -23.60 4.64
C PRO A 272 1.78 -24.87 4.14
N LEU A 273 2.26 -25.39 3.02
CA LEU A 273 1.78 -26.57 2.32
C LEU A 273 2.98 -27.41 1.84
N ILE A 274 2.71 -28.60 1.34
CA ILE A 274 3.69 -29.45 0.67
C ILE A 274 3.17 -29.76 -0.73
N ASP A 275 3.97 -29.54 -1.75
CA ASP A 275 3.67 -29.97 -3.11
C ASP A 275 3.76 -31.49 -3.18
N ALA A 276 2.65 -32.18 -3.45
CA ALA A 276 2.59 -33.65 -3.49
C ALA A 276 3.43 -34.28 -4.61
N ALA A 277 3.69 -33.54 -5.69
CA ALA A 277 4.48 -34.07 -6.81
C ALA A 277 5.99 -34.04 -6.54
N THR A 278 6.46 -33.01 -5.80
CA THR A 278 7.89 -32.80 -5.53
C THR A 278 8.31 -33.09 -4.09
N GLY A 279 7.34 -33.14 -3.15
CA GLY A 279 7.60 -33.21 -1.71
C GLY A 279 8.18 -31.91 -1.12
N SER A 280 8.23 -30.84 -1.90
CA SER A 280 8.84 -29.59 -1.48
C SER A 280 7.86 -28.71 -0.68
N PRO A 281 8.33 -27.99 0.35
CA PRO A 281 7.52 -27.02 1.04
C PRO A 281 7.20 -25.83 0.12
N ILE A 282 5.96 -25.35 0.17
CA ILE A 282 5.48 -24.17 -0.55
C ILE A 282 4.52 -23.38 0.36
N ARG A 283 4.39 -22.10 0.14
CA ARG A 283 3.41 -21.26 0.83
C ARG A 283 2.33 -20.77 -0.14
N LEU A 284 1.13 -20.54 0.36
CA LEU A 284 0.07 -19.93 -0.47
C LEU A 284 0.51 -18.57 -1.04
N PHE A 285 1.24 -17.75 -0.28
CA PHE A 285 1.77 -16.49 -0.78
C PHE A 285 2.73 -16.64 -1.96
N ASP A 286 3.43 -17.79 -2.10
CA ASP A 286 4.26 -18.05 -3.28
C ASP A 286 3.40 -18.30 -4.52
N LEU A 287 2.22 -18.90 -4.35
CA LEU A 287 1.25 -19.13 -5.41
C LEU A 287 0.50 -17.87 -5.83
N PHE A 288 0.26 -16.93 -4.89
CA PHE A 288 -0.41 -15.66 -5.18
C PHE A 288 0.49 -14.68 -5.92
N ARG A 289 1.79 -14.96 -6.00
CA ARG A 289 2.76 -14.06 -6.64
C ARG A 289 2.62 -14.09 -8.16
N GLY A 290 2.28 -12.93 -8.73
CA GLY A 290 2.20 -12.75 -10.19
C GLY A 290 0.93 -12.02 -10.64
N PRO A 291 0.81 -11.72 -11.93
CA PRO A 291 -0.32 -10.95 -12.46
C PRO A 291 -1.56 -11.80 -12.76
N HIS A 292 -1.70 -12.97 -12.13
CA HIS A 292 -2.79 -13.92 -12.33
C HIS A 292 -3.70 -14.00 -11.12
N PHE A 293 -4.94 -14.40 -11.34
CA PHE A 293 -5.81 -14.89 -10.28
C PHE A 293 -5.37 -16.29 -9.84
N THR A 294 -5.48 -16.58 -8.54
CA THR A 294 -5.25 -17.91 -8.00
C THR A 294 -6.59 -18.52 -7.60
N LEU A 295 -6.97 -19.63 -8.21
CA LEU A 295 -8.17 -20.38 -7.85
C LEU A 295 -7.78 -21.54 -6.93
N LEU A 296 -8.11 -21.43 -5.64
CA LEU A 296 -7.93 -22.51 -4.68
C LEU A 296 -9.20 -23.36 -4.61
N GLY A 297 -9.04 -24.67 -4.81
CA GLY A 297 -10.07 -25.67 -4.48
C GLY A 297 -9.71 -26.34 -3.17
N LEU A 298 -10.51 -26.17 -2.13
CA LEU A 298 -10.27 -26.72 -0.81
C LEU A 298 -11.15 -27.95 -0.57
N GLY A 299 -10.53 -29.05 -0.13
CA GLY A 299 -11.22 -30.26 0.28
C GLY A 299 -11.59 -31.24 -0.84
N GLU A 300 -12.17 -32.38 -0.43
CA GLU A 300 -12.47 -33.52 -1.33
C GLU A 300 -13.52 -33.20 -2.38
N ARG A 301 -14.51 -32.37 -2.07
CA ARG A 301 -15.54 -31.96 -3.04
C ARG A 301 -14.93 -31.19 -4.20
N CYS A 302 -13.94 -30.35 -3.94
CA CYS A 302 -13.21 -29.63 -4.99
C CYS A 302 -12.35 -30.55 -5.85
N ALA A 303 -11.81 -31.65 -5.31
CA ALA A 303 -11.05 -32.62 -6.09
C ALA A 303 -11.88 -33.20 -7.23
N ALA A 304 -13.14 -33.53 -6.99
CA ALA A 304 -14.08 -34.02 -8.01
C ALA A 304 -14.38 -32.94 -9.08
N VAL A 305 -14.51 -31.66 -8.64
CA VAL A 305 -14.75 -30.51 -9.53
C VAL A 305 -13.55 -30.26 -10.44
N PHE A 306 -12.32 -30.27 -9.90
CA PHE A 306 -11.10 -30.03 -10.67
C PHE A 306 -10.78 -31.16 -11.65
N ALA A 307 -11.24 -32.38 -11.38
CA ALA A 307 -11.13 -33.51 -12.31
C ALA A 307 -12.16 -33.49 -13.46
N ASN A 308 -13.16 -32.60 -13.40
CA ASN A 308 -14.24 -32.52 -14.37
C ASN A 308 -13.86 -31.61 -15.54
N ALA A 309 -13.80 -32.18 -16.75
CA ALA A 309 -13.49 -31.45 -17.98
C ALA A 309 -14.51 -30.33 -18.28
N VAL A 310 -15.78 -30.48 -17.83
CA VAL A 310 -16.80 -29.44 -17.98
C VAL A 310 -16.47 -28.22 -17.15
N PHE A 311 -15.96 -28.41 -15.93
CA PHE A 311 -15.48 -27.31 -15.09
C PHE A 311 -14.27 -26.62 -15.72
N ALA A 312 -13.28 -27.38 -16.17
CA ALA A 312 -12.13 -26.83 -16.86
C ALA A 312 -12.54 -25.98 -18.06
N ASN A 313 -13.46 -26.47 -18.89
CA ASN A 313 -13.97 -25.71 -20.03
C ASN A 313 -14.83 -24.50 -19.61
N ALA A 314 -15.63 -24.61 -18.55
CA ALA A 314 -16.48 -23.50 -18.08
C ALA A 314 -15.68 -22.35 -17.49
N VAL A 315 -14.60 -22.65 -16.76
CA VAL A 315 -13.74 -21.64 -16.10
C VAL A 315 -12.61 -21.16 -17.00
N PHE A 316 -12.04 -22.07 -17.82
CA PHE A 316 -10.83 -21.77 -18.59
C PHE A 316 -11.06 -21.78 -20.11
N GLY A 317 -12.26 -22.18 -20.60
CA GLY A 317 -12.51 -22.35 -22.05
C GLY A 317 -12.40 -21.05 -22.85
N ASP A 318 -12.78 -19.93 -22.25
CA ASP A 318 -12.71 -18.59 -22.85
C ASP A 318 -11.69 -17.67 -22.14
N VAL A 319 -11.03 -18.17 -21.10
CA VAL A 319 -10.03 -17.40 -20.31
C VAL A 319 -8.66 -17.99 -20.61
N GLU A 320 -7.71 -17.17 -21.02
CA GLU A 320 -6.34 -17.61 -21.23
C GLU A 320 -5.78 -18.17 -19.93
N THR A 321 -5.08 -19.31 -20.00
CA THR A 321 -4.54 -20.06 -18.85
C THR A 321 -3.56 -19.24 -18.01
N ASP A 322 -3.02 -18.15 -18.57
CA ASP A 322 -2.12 -17.25 -17.86
C ASP A 322 -2.85 -16.26 -16.93
N VAL A 323 -4.17 -16.07 -17.09
CA VAL A 323 -4.97 -15.16 -16.26
C VAL A 323 -5.41 -15.82 -14.96
N VAL A 324 -5.65 -17.15 -14.95
CA VAL A 324 -6.09 -17.89 -13.75
C VAL A 324 -5.27 -19.16 -13.57
N LYS A 325 -4.69 -19.35 -12.40
CA LYS A 325 -3.96 -20.58 -12.02
C LYS A 325 -4.74 -21.36 -10.96
N PRO A 326 -5.19 -22.59 -11.27
CA PRO A 326 -5.91 -23.44 -10.33
C PRO A 326 -4.96 -24.26 -9.47
N TYR A 327 -5.29 -24.40 -8.18
CA TYR A 327 -4.58 -25.27 -7.24
C TYR A 327 -5.57 -26.00 -6.33
N LEU A 328 -5.39 -27.32 -6.24
CA LEU A 328 -6.15 -28.16 -5.32
C LEU A 328 -5.39 -28.27 -4.00
N VAL A 329 -6.02 -27.94 -2.89
CA VAL A 329 -5.46 -27.98 -1.53
C VAL A 329 -6.20 -29.03 -0.70
N GLY A 330 -5.46 -29.97 -0.10
CA GLY A 330 -6.01 -31.05 0.71
C GLY A 330 -5.20 -32.33 0.57
N ALA A 331 -5.87 -33.46 0.38
CA ALA A 331 -5.23 -34.76 0.29
C ALA A 331 -4.51 -35.05 -1.05
N ARG A 332 -4.72 -34.17 -2.05
CA ARG A 332 -4.11 -34.27 -3.39
C ARG A 332 -3.65 -32.88 -3.83
N GLY A 333 -2.64 -32.83 -4.70
CA GLY A 333 -2.08 -31.57 -5.20
C GLY A 333 -1.17 -30.90 -4.16
N LEU A 334 -1.67 -29.92 -3.44
CA LEU A 334 -0.96 -29.28 -2.33
C LEU A 334 -1.47 -29.85 -1.00
N LEU A 335 -0.60 -30.55 -0.28
CA LEU A 335 -0.95 -31.21 0.98
C LEU A 335 -0.95 -30.22 2.14
N ASP A 336 -2.03 -30.20 2.92
CA ASP A 336 -2.19 -29.40 4.13
C ASP A 336 -2.04 -30.28 5.38
N ASP A 337 -0.86 -30.88 5.56
CA ASP A 337 -0.59 -31.84 6.64
C ASP A 337 -0.81 -31.25 8.05
N GLY A 338 -0.55 -29.95 8.21
CA GLY A 338 -0.77 -29.25 9.47
C GLY A 338 -2.19 -28.68 9.65
N GLY A 339 -3.07 -28.81 8.64
CA GLY A 339 -4.41 -28.21 8.62
C GLY A 339 -4.41 -26.68 8.68
N HIS A 340 -3.35 -26.04 8.21
CA HIS A 340 -3.20 -24.57 8.27
C HIS A 340 -4.14 -23.88 7.30
N ALA A 341 -4.23 -24.35 6.05
CA ALA A 341 -5.16 -23.81 5.07
C ALA A 341 -6.61 -24.12 5.47
N ALA A 342 -6.90 -25.33 5.96
CA ALA A 342 -8.22 -25.68 6.44
C ALA A 342 -8.69 -24.81 7.62
N ARG A 343 -7.79 -24.46 8.56
CA ARG A 343 -8.10 -23.51 9.64
C ARG A 343 -8.32 -22.10 9.16
N ALA A 344 -7.52 -21.65 8.20
CA ALA A 344 -7.59 -20.28 7.69
C ALA A 344 -8.82 -20.07 6.81
N TYR A 345 -9.09 -20.99 5.90
CA TYR A 345 -10.12 -20.85 4.85
C TYR A 345 -11.35 -21.72 5.07
N GLY A 346 -11.30 -22.70 5.97
CA GLY A 346 -12.31 -23.75 6.08
C GLY A 346 -12.10 -24.84 5.01
N THR A 347 -13.11 -25.69 4.83
CA THR A 347 -13.09 -26.81 3.89
C THR A 347 -14.21 -26.64 2.86
N ASP A 348 -14.10 -27.38 1.75
CA ASP A 348 -15.12 -27.49 0.68
C ASP A 348 -15.54 -26.12 0.11
N ALA A 349 -14.57 -25.39 -0.42
CA ALA A 349 -14.81 -24.11 -1.08
C ALA A 349 -13.91 -23.90 -2.30
N LEU A 350 -14.44 -23.17 -3.29
CA LEU A 350 -13.67 -22.52 -4.35
C LEU A 350 -13.38 -21.08 -3.91
N ILE A 351 -12.10 -20.71 -3.87
CA ILE A 351 -11.67 -19.37 -3.47
C ILE A 351 -10.83 -18.77 -4.59
N LEU A 352 -11.31 -17.67 -5.14
CA LEU A 352 -10.59 -16.92 -6.16
C LEU A 352 -9.85 -15.74 -5.50
N VAL A 353 -8.53 -15.83 -5.48
CA VAL A 353 -7.65 -14.78 -4.98
C VAL A 353 -7.20 -13.91 -6.15
N ARG A 354 -7.34 -12.61 -6.00
CA ARG A 354 -6.96 -11.59 -6.99
C ARG A 354 -5.42 -11.46 -7.06
N PRO A 355 -4.88 -10.89 -8.15
CA PRO A 355 -3.43 -10.66 -8.28
C PRO A 355 -2.83 -9.80 -7.16
N ASP A 356 -3.62 -8.96 -6.49
CA ASP A 356 -3.19 -8.14 -5.35
C ASP A 356 -3.33 -8.85 -3.98
N GLY A 357 -3.65 -10.14 -3.97
CA GLY A 357 -3.73 -10.96 -2.76
C GLY A 357 -5.01 -10.79 -1.95
N TYR A 358 -6.03 -10.12 -2.50
CA TYR A 358 -7.35 -10.05 -1.87
C TYR A 358 -8.28 -11.13 -2.44
N ILE A 359 -9.21 -11.57 -1.62
CA ILE A 359 -10.22 -12.56 -2.07
C ILE A 359 -11.25 -11.83 -2.93
N GLY A 360 -11.36 -12.23 -4.19
CA GLY A 360 -12.38 -11.73 -5.11
C GLY A 360 -13.71 -12.46 -4.95
N LEU A 361 -13.65 -13.79 -4.80
CA LEU A 361 -14.85 -14.63 -4.75
C LEU A 361 -14.64 -15.83 -3.84
N ILE A 362 -15.70 -16.22 -3.13
CA ILE A 362 -15.83 -17.53 -2.47
C ILE A 362 -17.11 -18.18 -2.93
N ALA A 363 -17.01 -19.41 -3.46
CA ALA A 363 -18.14 -20.17 -3.97
C ALA A 363 -18.21 -21.58 -3.39
N ASP A 364 -19.40 -22.18 -3.33
CA ASP A 364 -19.54 -23.62 -3.07
C ASP A 364 -18.98 -24.41 -4.28
N PRO A 365 -18.35 -25.58 -4.07
CA PRO A 365 -17.84 -26.40 -5.16
C PRO A 365 -18.86 -26.78 -6.23
N THR A 366 -20.15 -26.75 -5.90
CA THR A 366 -21.23 -26.99 -6.87
C THR A 366 -21.59 -25.78 -7.72
N GLU A 367 -21.15 -24.57 -7.33
CA GLU A 367 -21.42 -23.29 -8.00
C GLU A 367 -20.30 -22.89 -8.96
N THR A 368 -19.87 -23.84 -9.79
CA THR A 368 -18.71 -23.66 -10.70
C THR A 368 -18.90 -22.53 -11.72
N GLY A 369 -20.14 -22.26 -12.12
CA GLY A 369 -20.49 -21.17 -13.05
C GLY A 369 -20.16 -19.78 -12.50
N THR A 370 -20.22 -19.60 -11.17
CA THR A 370 -19.99 -18.31 -10.50
C THR A 370 -18.56 -17.80 -10.69
N VAL A 371 -17.57 -18.70 -10.72
CA VAL A 371 -16.16 -18.32 -10.99
C VAL A 371 -16.02 -17.77 -12.40
N ALA A 372 -16.63 -18.44 -13.39
CA ALA A 372 -16.59 -18.00 -14.78
C ALA A 372 -17.35 -16.67 -14.98
N GLU A 373 -18.49 -16.49 -14.31
CA GLU A 373 -19.27 -15.24 -14.34
C GLU A 373 -18.46 -14.08 -13.74
N TYR A 374 -17.80 -14.30 -12.60
CA TYR A 374 -16.93 -13.30 -11.99
C TYR A 374 -15.81 -12.86 -12.96
N LEU A 375 -15.10 -13.80 -13.57
CA LEU A 375 -14.02 -13.49 -14.51
C LEU A 375 -14.51 -12.75 -15.76
N ARG A 376 -15.71 -13.08 -16.28
CA ARG A 376 -16.30 -12.36 -17.42
C ARG A 376 -16.82 -10.96 -17.06
N SER A 377 -17.05 -10.69 -15.79
CA SER A 377 -17.51 -9.37 -15.32
C SER A 377 -16.39 -8.34 -15.19
N LEU A 378 -15.13 -8.78 -15.31
CA LEU A 378 -13.95 -7.90 -15.27
C LEU A 378 -13.84 -7.13 -16.59
#